data_ff61b3b24f8b6c157c52338a3443592b
#
_entry.id   ff61b3b24f8b6c157c52338a3443592b
#
_cell.length_a   1.000
_cell.length_b   1.000
_cell.length_c   1.000
_cell.angle_alpha   90.00
_cell.angle_beta   90.00
_cell.angle_gamma   90.00
#
_symmetry.space_group_name_H-M   'P 1'
#
loop_
_entity.id
_entity.type
_entity.pdbx_description
1 polymer ?
#
loop_
_entity_poly.entity_id
_entity_poly.type
_entity_poly.pdbx_seq_one_letter_code
_entity_poly.pdbx_strand_id
1 'polypeptide(L)'
;MLVSVIKNFKDPIFQMKKMLWIISVLFIAACTKTIPAVKVAEESMVQGCEIVATISETTDPGRPLDNYRPAEHQDRVLERAGNLGATHIVWVYDYRVGSAAVAYRCDH
;
A
#
# COMPACT_ATOMS: atom_id res chain seq x y z
N MET A 1 17.00 -35.96 41.88
CA MET A 1 17.65 -34.66 41.97
C MET A 1 18.26 -34.20 40.63
N LEU A 2 19.04 -35.05 39.98
CA LEU A 2 19.62 -34.70 38.67
C LEU A 2 18.56 -34.43 37.57
N VAL A 3 17.48 -35.13 37.61
CA VAL A 3 16.39 -34.99 36.63
C VAL A 3 15.70 -33.63 36.75
N SER A 4 15.52 -33.11 37.97
CA SER A 4 14.88 -31.82 38.18
C SER A 4 15.81 -30.67 37.78
N VAL A 5 17.12 -30.84 37.94
CA VAL A 5 18.11 -29.85 37.49
C VAL A 5 18.14 -29.79 35.95
N ILE A 6 18.13 -30.95 35.30
CA ILE A 6 18.07 -31.03 33.83
C ILE A 6 16.77 -30.44 33.30
N LYS A 7 15.67 -30.64 33.99
CA LYS A 7 14.37 -30.10 33.62
C LYS A 7 14.36 -28.55 33.68
N ASN A 8 14.95 -28.02 34.72
CA ASN A 8 15.09 -26.57 34.86
C ASN A 8 16.03 -25.96 33.81
N PHE A 9 17.00 -26.74 33.37
CA PHE A 9 17.94 -26.28 32.36
C PHE A 9 17.30 -26.26 30.96
N LYS A 10 16.38 -27.17 30.69
CA LYS A 10 15.66 -27.21 29.43
C LYS A 10 14.59 -26.10 29.31
N ASP A 11 13.97 -25.74 30.42
CA ASP A 11 12.89 -24.76 30.44
C ASP A 11 13.29 -23.37 29.90
N PRO A 12 14.43 -22.77 30.28
CA PRO A 12 14.82 -21.46 29.74
C PRO A 12 15.11 -21.50 28.23
N ILE A 13 15.70 -22.58 27.73
CA ILE A 13 15.99 -22.74 26.31
C ILE A 13 14.68 -22.91 25.52
N PHE A 14 13.74 -23.64 26.07
CA PHE A 14 12.43 -23.86 25.46
C PHE A 14 11.63 -22.57 25.43
N GLN A 15 11.67 -21.75 26.47
CA GLN A 15 11.04 -20.45 26.52
C GLN A 15 11.69 -19.46 25.56
N MET A 16 12.98 -19.50 25.38
CA MET A 16 13.68 -18.67 24.39
C MET A 16 13.25 -19.00 22.97
N LYS A 17 13.08 -20.28 22.65
CA LYS A 17 12.58 -20.70 21.33
C LYS A 17 11.16 -20.23 21.10
N LYS A 18 10.29 -20.33 22.11
CA LYS A 18 8.92 -19.81 22.04
C LYS A 18 8.88 -18.30 21.88
N MET A 19 9.70 -17.58 22.63
CA MET A 19 9.80 -16.12 22.50
C MET A 19 10.30 -15.69 21.13
N LEU A 20 11.30 -16.39 20.60
CA LEU A 20 11.81 -16.11 19.25
C LEU A 20 10.74 -16.34 18.20
N TRP A 21 9.90 -17.37 18.39
CA TRP A 21 8.82 -17.69 17.48
C TRP A 21 7.74 -16.60 17.51
N ILE A 22 7.36 -16.15 18.69
CA ILE A 22 6.37 -15.07 18.89
C ILE A 22 6.89 -13.75 18.31
N ILE A 23 8.17 -13.43 18.54
CA ILE A 23 8.81 -12.23 17.98
C ILE A 23 8.83 -12.30 16.46
N SER A 24 9.11 -13.48 15.90
CA SER A 24 9.12 -13.71 14.46
C SER A 24 7.74 -13.50 13.83
N VAL A 25 6.69 -14.01 14.47
CA VAL A 25 5.30 -13.83 14.01
C VAL A 25 4.87 -12.36 14.11
N LEU A 26 5.23 -11.68 15.18
CA LEU A 26 4.96 -10.25 15.36
C LEU A 26 5.68 -9.39 14.31
N PHE A 27 6.89 -9.79 13.92
CA PHE A 27 7.65 -9.10 12.89
C PHE A 27 7.00 -9.21 11.52
N ILE A 28 6.46 -10.39 11.18
CA ILE A 28 5.75 -10.62 9.93
C ILE A 28 4.46 -9.79 9.90
N ALA A 29 3.73 -9.71 11.00
CA ALA A 29 2.51 -8.91 11.11
C ALA A 29 2.79 -7.40 10.96
N ALA A 30 3.95 -6.92 11.43
CA ALA A 30 4.33 -5.52 11.32
C ALA A 30 4.72 -5.12 9.89
N CYS A 31 5.13 -6.08 9.05
CA CYS A 31 5.51 -5.82 7.66
C CYS A 31 4.33 -5.76 6.69
N THR A 32 3.15 -6.19 7.09
CA THR A 32 1.94 -6.08 6.26
C THR A 32 1.31 -4.70 6.43
N LYS A 33 1.92 -3.70 5.82
CA LYS A 33 1.26 -2.41 5.65
C LYS A 33 0.26 -2.54 4.51
N THR A 34 -1.00 -2.68 4.86
CA THR A 34 -2.08 -2.52 3.90
C THR A 34 -2.19 -1.04 3.56
N ILE A 35 -1.76 -0.67 2.35
CA ILE A 35 -2.04 0.65 1.81
C ILE A 35 -3.55 0.70 1.58
N PRO A 36 -4.30 1.63 2.23
CA PRO A 36 -5.73 1.71 2.00
C PRO A 36 -5.98 1.99 0.52
N ALA A 37 -6.89 1.22 -0.08
CA ALA A 37 -7.21 1.37 -1.48
C ALA A 37 -7.83 2.75 -1.72
N VAL A 38 -7.27 3.50 -2.68
CA VAL A 38 -7.79 4.79 -3.08
C VAL A 38 -9.05 4.56 -3.91
N LYS A 39 -10.11 5.28 -3.59
CA LYS A 39 -11.39 5.17 -4.29
C LYS A 39 -11.45 6.17 -5.43
N VAL A 40 -11.95 5.73 -6.58
CA VAL A 40 -12.27 6.62 -7.69
C VAL A 40 -13.59 7.29 -7.39
N ALA A 41 -13.63 8.62 -7.45
CA ALA A 41 -14.80 9.40 -7.09
C ALA A 41 -15.11 10.43 -8.19
N GLU A 42 -16.31 10.97 -8.15
CA GLU A 42 -16.70 12.11 -8.97
C GLU A 42 -16.41 13.41 -8.20
N GLU A 43 -16.30 14.50 -8.94
CA GLU A 43 -15.97 15.82 -8.36
C GLU A 43 -16.98 16.24 -7.29
N SER A 44 -18.25 15.90 -7.43
CA SER A 44 -19.29 16.19 -6.44
C SER A 44 -19.08 15.44 -5.12
N MET A 45 -18.43 14.30 -5.17
CA MET A 45 -18.20 13.46 -3.98
C MET A 45 -17.03 13.91 -3.13
N VAL A 46 -16.14 14.73 -3.68
CA VAL A 46 -14.93 15.19 -3.00
C VAL A 46 -15.02 16.66 -2.60
N GLN A 47 -16.19 17.26 -2.66
CA GLN A 47 -16.41 18.62 -2.19
C GLN A 47 -16.12 18.71 -0.69
N GLY A 48 -15.33 19.70 -0.30
CA GLY A 48 -14.88 19.85 1.07
C GLY A 48 -13.68 19.00 1.47
N CYS A 49 -13.22 18.14 0.57
CA CYS A 49 -12.00 17.37 0.82
C CYS A 49 -10.75 18.19 0.50
N GLU A 50 -9.66 17.85 1.16
CA GLU A 50 -8.37 18.49 0.93
C GLU A 50 -7.73 17.96 -0.35
N ILE A 51 -7.24 18.85 -1.21
CA ILE A 51 -6.46 18.49 -2.38
C ILE A 51 -5.04 18.14 -1.92
N VAL A 52 -4.63 16.89 -2.18
CA VAL A 52 -3.30 16.42 -1.81
C VAL A 52 -2.30 16.72 -2.93
N ALA A 53 -2.64 16.37 -4.16
CA ALA A 53 -1.77 16.55 -5.31
C ALA A 53 -2.53 16.32 -6.61
N THR A 54 -1.97 16.84 -7.71
CA THR A 54 -2.35 16.45 -9.06
C THR A 54 -1.31 15.47 -9.58
N ILE A 55 -1.75 14.29 -10.00
CA ILE A 55 -0.87 13.22 -10.43
C ILE A 55 -1.09 12.99 -11.92
N SER A 56 -0.01 12.98 -12.69
CA SER A 56 -0.06 12.61 -14.09
C SER A 56 1.00 11.55 -14.40
N GLU A 57 0.59 10.55 -15.15
CA GLU A 57 1.48 9.50 -15.64
C GLU A 57 1.35 9.41 -17.16
N THR A 58 2.49 9.35 -17.82
CA THR A 58 2.54 9.22 -19.26
C THR A 58 3.12 7.88 -19.66
N THR A 59 2.72 7.41 -20.84
CA THR A 59 3.33 6.22 -21.43
C THR A 59 4.76 6.55 -21.82
N ASP A 60 5.68 5.60 -21.59
CA ASP A 60 7.07 5.73 -21.99
C ASP A 60 7.17 5.98 -23.51
N PRO A 61 7.77 7.12 -23.95
CA PRO A 61 7.80 7.47 -25.37
C PRO A 61 8.57 6.47 -26.26
N GLY A 62 9.40 5.61 -25.66
CA GLY A 62 10.11 4.57 -26.42
C GLY A 62 9.34 3.27 -26.55
N ARG A 63 8.16 3.16 -25.98
CA ARG A 63 7.39 1.91 -25.94
C ARG A 63 6.44 1.82 -27.14
N PRO A 64 6.44 0.70 -27.90
CA PRO A 64 5.47 0.53 -28.99
C PRO A 64 4.04 0.51 -28.49
N LEU A 65 3.13 1.17 -29.22
CA LEU A 65 1.72 1.24 -28.86
C LEU A 65 1.05 -0.14 -28.86
N ASP A 66 1.63 -1.13 -29.54
CA ASP A 66 1.09 -2.48 -29.60
C ASP A 66 1.18 -3.22 -28.27
N ASN A 67 2.10 -2.82 -27.38
CA ASN A 67 2.26 -3.38 -26.04
C ASN A 67 1.58 -2.55 -24.96
N TYR A 68 0.70 -1.67 -25.37
CA TYR A 68 0.01 -0.79 -24.45
C TYR A 68 -1.01 -1.53 -23.58
N ARG A 69 -0.89 -1.39 -22.28
CA ARG A 69 -1.87 -1.88 -21.30
C ARG A 69 -2.54 -0.68 -20.66
N PRO A 70 -3.85 -0.45 -20.92
CA PRO A 70 -4.53 0.74 -20.38
C PRO A 70 -4.50 0.87 -18.87
N ALA A 71 -4.49 -0.26 -18.16
CA ALA A 71 -4.50 -0.28 -16.70
C ALA A 71 -3.16 0.13 -16.06
N GLU A 72 -2.07 0.15 -16.82
CA GLU A 72 -0.73 0.31 -16.28
C GLU A 72 -0.49 1.70 -15.66
N HIS A 73 -0.83 2.76 -16.36
CA HIS A 73 -0.68 4.10 -15.79
C HIS A 73 -1.82 4.49 -14.86
N GLN A 74 -3.02 3.92 -15.01
CA GLN A 74 -4.08 4.07 -14.02
C GLN A 74 -3.64 3.50 -12.67
N ASP A 75 -3.05 2.31 -12.67
CA ASP A 75 -2.55 1.67 -11.46
C ASP A 75 -1.43 2.50 -10.80
N ARG A 76 -0.55 3.09 -11.60
CA ARG A 76 0.53 3.96 -11.09
C ARG A 76 -0.02 5.23 -10.45
N VAL A 77 -1.05 5.82 -11.04
CA VAL A 77 -1.72 7.00 -10.45
C VAL A 77 -2.34 6.64 -9.10
N LEU A 78 -3.05 5.52 -9.03
CA LEU A 78 -3.66 5.04 -7.79
C LEU A 78 -2.62 4.75 -6.71
N GLU A 79 -1.53 4.10 -7.07
CA GLU A 79 -0.43 3.81 -6.17
C GLU A 79 0.21 5.08 -5.62
N ARG A 80 0.48 6.05 -6.49
CA ARG A 80 1.03 7.35 -6.06
C ARG A 80 0.08 8.10 -5.14
N ALA A 81 -1.20 8.10 -5.46
CA ALA A 81 -2.21 8.74 -4.62
C ALA A 81 -2.25 8.10 -3.23
N GLY A 82 -2.22 6.77 -3.16
CA GLY A 82 -2.17 6.04 -1.91
C GLY A 82 -0.93 6.36 -1.08
N ASN A 83 0.23 6.44 -1.72
CA ASN A 83 1.50 6.77 -1.07
C ASN A 83 1.51 8.20 -0.51
N LEU A 84 0.76 9.11 -1.12
CA LEU A 84 0.62 10.49 -0.66
C LEU A 84 -0.43 10.64 0.44
N GLY A 85 -1.11 9.55 0.82
CA GLY A 85 -2.14 9.57 1.84
C GLY A 85 -3.51 9.99 1.35
N ALA A 86 -3.76 9.98 0.06
CA ALA A 86 -5.05 10.30 -0.51
C ALA A 86 -6.06 9.18 -0.25
N THR A 87 -7.31 9.55 -0.06
CA THR A 87 -8.41 8.58 0.10
C THR A 87 -9.23 8.43 -1.18
N HIS A 88 -9.26 9.48 -2.00
CA HIS A 88 -10.04 9.53 -3.23
C HIS A 88 -9.24 10.17 -4.35
N ILE A 89 -9.55 9.79 -5.60
CA ILE A 89 -9.05 10.47 -6.78
C ILE A 89 -10.23 10.81 -7.70
N VAL A 90 -10.07 11.90 -8.44
CA VAL A 90 -10.98 12.29 -9.53
C VAL A 90 -10.18 12.34 -10.82
N TRP A 91 -10.58 11.56 -11.81
CA TRP A 91 -9.92 11.54 -13.10
C TRP A 91 -10.15 12.85 -13.85
N VAL A 92 -9.07 13.48 -14.30
CA VAL A 92 -9.13 14.66 -15.16
C VAL A 92 -9.20 14.21 -16.62
N TYR A 93 -8.32 13.31 -17.02
CA TYR A 93 -8.35 12.63 -18.31
C TYR A 93 -7.70 11.26 -18.18
N ASP A 94 -8.07 10.39 -19.12
CA ASP A 94 -7.53 9.04 -19.20
C ASP A 94 -7.46 8.64 -20.67
N TYR A 95 -6.27 8.77 -21.24
CA TYR A 95 -5.99 8.48 -22.64
C TYR A 95 -4.91 7.41 -22.77
N ARG A 96 -4.72 6.91 -24.00
CA ARG A 96 -3.69 5.92 -24.28
C ARG A 96 -2.28 6.41 -23.95
N VAL A 97 -2.04 7.69 -24.13
CA VAL A 97 -0.73 8.30 -23.92
C VAL A 97 -0.48 8.73 -22.49
N GLY A 98 -1.50 8.76 -21.65
CA GLY A 98 -1.35 9.14 -20.28
C GLY A 98 -2.67 9.33 -19.56
N SER A 99 -2.59 9.42 -18.25
CA SER A 99 -3.72 9.67 -17.36
C SER A 99 -3.34 10.73 -16.35
N ALA A 100 -4.31 11.54 -15.95
CA ALA A 100 -4.12 12.51 -14.88
C ALA A 100 -5.33 12.50 -13.96
N ALA A 101 -5.06 12.67 -12.67
CA ALA A 101 -6.07 12.70 -11.64
C ALA A 101 -5.70 13.69 -10.56
N VAL A 102 -6.70 14.23 -9.88
CA VAL A 102 -6.50 15.02 -8.67
C VAL A 102 -6.75 14.10 -7.49
N ALA A 103 -5.80 14.07 -6.57
CA ALA A 103 -5.88 13.25 -5.37
C ALA A 103 -6.41 14.09 -4.21
N TYR A 104 -7.38 13.55 -3.49
CA TYR A 104 -8.06 14.19 -2.38
C TYR A 104 -7.93 13.36 -1.12
N ARG A 105 -7.88 14.04 0.02
CA ARG A 105 -8.00 13.40 1.33
C ARG A 105 -9.32 13.82 1.94
N CYS A 106 -10.19 12.84 2.13
CA CYS A 106 -11.51 13.04 2.73
C CYS A 106 -11.54 12.41 4.12
N ASP A 107 -12.20 13.09 5.08
CA ASP A 107 -12.31 12.59 6.45
C ASP A 107 -13.54 11.68 6.65
N HIS A 108 -14.26 11.38 5.58
CA HIS A 108 -15.49 10.58 5.64
C HIS A 108 -15.51 9.41 4.68
#